data_78c93a5159fcc58192323c50db90488e
#
_entry.id   78c93a5159fcc58192323c50db90488e
#
_cell.length_a   1.000
_cell.length_b   1.000
_cell.length_c   1.000
_cell.angle_alpha   90.00
_cell.angle_beta   90.00
_cell.angle_gamma   90.00
#
_symmetry.space_group_name_H-M   'P 1'
#
loop_
_entity.id
_entity.type
_entity.pdbx_description
1 polymer ?
#
loop_
_entity_poly.entity_id
_entity_poly.type
_entity_poly.pdbx_seq_one_letter_code
_entity_poly.pdbx_strand_id
1 'polypeptide(L)'
;GMAAVGMVVLIVYMGFVYTASKGIPFWNSPLHPVLYMAYALRGGIAALLVTMALFDAPGPGATSLVTIWIAVTAVVIVLFALEIQGALTGGNPAARRSVREMLAGRMAVYFYGGTLLIGLVVPVALLSGQIAPLGAGVLAAIGLFSALGEFFMKYTTIRAGIYLPLRPRQLRHR
;
A
#
# COMPACT_ATOMS: atom_id res chain seq x y z
N GLY A 1 -6.32 -25.17 -5.47
CA GLY A 1 -7.23 -25.66 -4.51
C GLY A 1 -7.19 -24.94 -3.18
N MET A 2 -7.11 -25.71 -2.07
CA MET A 2 -7.22 -25.19 -0.68
C MET A 2 -6.24 -24.06 -0.34
N ALA A 3 -5.00 -24.10 -0.84
CA ALA A 3 -4.02 -23.04 -0.61
C ALA A 3 -4.48 -21.66 -1.15
N ALA A 4 -5.11 -21.63 -2.34
CA ALA A 4 -5.64 -20.41 -2.92
C ALA A 4 -6.81 -19.85 -2.08
N VAL A 5 -7.70 -20.70 -1.60
CA VAL A 5 -8.79 -20.31 -0.71
C VAL A 5 -8.23 -19.75 0.60
N GLY A 6 -7.26 -20.42 1.23
CA GLY A 6 -6.61 -19.94 2.44
C GLY A 6 -5.92 -18.59 2.24
N MET A 7 -5.27 -18.37 1.11
CA MET A 7 -4.63 -17.10 0.78
C MET A 7 -5.65 -15.97 0.61
N VAL A 8 -6.76 -16.20 -0.07
CA VAL A 8 -7.84 -15.21 -0.22
C VAL A 8 -8.42 -14.85 1.15
N VAL A 9 -8.72 -15.84 1.98
CA VAL A 9 -9.26 -15.62 3.34
C VAL A 9 -8.26 -14.80 4.17
N LEU A 10 -6.97 -15.10 4.11
CA LEU A 10 -5.93 -14.37 4.85
C LEU A 10 -5.85 -12.89 4.40
N ILE A 11 -5.85 -12.64 3.10
CA ILE A 11 -5.77 -11.28 2.53
C ILE A 11 -7.00 -10.45 2.94
N VAL A 12 -8.19 -11.04 2.81
CA VAL A 12 -9.45 -10.39 3.20
C VAL A 12 -9.47 -10.12 4.72
N TYR A 13 -9.09 -11.11 5.53
CA TYR A 13 -8.98 -10.95 6.98
C TYR A 13 -8.05 -9.80 7.38
N MET A 14 -6.85 -9.74 6.79
CA MET A 14 -5.90 -8.66 7.08
C MET A 14 -6.47 -7.27 6.72
N GLY A 15 -7.24 -7.15 5.64
CA GLY A 15 -7.93 -5.91 5.29
C GLY A 15 -8.95 -5.46 6.36
N PHE A 16 -9.67 -6.41 6.96
CA PHE A 16 -10.69 -6.12 7.97
C PHE A 16 -10.14 -5.90 9.39
N VAL A 17 -8.96 -6.44 9.73
CA VAL A 17 -8.34 -6.24 11.05
C VAL A 17 -8.17 -4.77 11.40
N TYR A 18 -7.76 -3.95 10.44
CA TYR A 18 -7.57 -2.51 10.66
C TYR A 18 -8.90 -1.78 10.88
N THR A 19 -9.95 -2.15 10.15
CA THR A 19 -11.28 -1.52 10.31
C THR A 19 -11.94 -1.87 11.64
N ALA A 20 -11.51 -2.94 12.31
CA ALA A 20 -11.96 -3.27 13.66
C ALA A 20 -11.41 -2.29 14.72
N SER A 21 -10.35 -1.55 14.43
CA SER A 21 -9.72 -0.57 15.33
C SER A 21 -10.49 0.76 15.33
N LYS A 22 -11.70 0.78 15.90
CA LYS A 22 -12.57 1.97 15.98
C LYS A 22 -11.95 3.18 16.67
N GLY A 23 -10.89 2.97 17.47
CA GLY A 23 -10.15 4.03 18.14
C GLY A 23 -9.27 4.88 17.22
N ILE A 24 -8.95 4.40 16.01
CA ILE A 24 -8.15 5.11 15.02
C ILE A 24 -8.99 5.33 13.75
N PRO A 25 -9.62 6.50 13.62
CA PRO A 25 -10.57 6.75 12.53
C PRO A 25 -9.95 6.66 11.13
N PHE A 26 -8.67 6.91 11.00
CA PHE A 26 -7.94 6.79 9.73
C PHE A 26 -7.93 5.34 9.21
N TRP A 27 -7.90 4.35 10.09
CA TRP A 27 -7.94 2.93 9.71
C TRP A 27 -9.37 2.39 9.51
N ASN A 28 -10.37 3.10 10.06
CA ASN A 28 -11.76 2.70 10.02
C ASN A 28 -12.51 3.28 8.80
N SER A 29 -11.89 3.19 7.63
CA SER A 29 -12.48 3.57 6.35
C SER A 29 -13.01 2.33 5.62
N PRO A 30 -14.14 2.40 4.92
CA PRO A 30 -14.65 1.30 4.11
C PRO A 30 -13.73 0.96 2.92
N LEU A 31 -12.87 1.89 2.48
CA LEU A 31 -11.90 1.67 1.42
C LEU A 31 -10.67 0.90 1.90
N HIS A 32 -10.37 0.93 3.20
CA HIS A 32 -9.17 0.34 3.76
C HIS A 32 -9.01 -1.17 3.47
N PRO A 33 -10.05 -2.02 3.62
CA PRO A 33 -9.94 -3.44 3.24
C PRO A 33 -9.61 -3.64 1.77
N VAL A 34 -10.25 -2.87 0.88
CA VAL A 34 -10.03 -2.97 -0.58
C VAL A 34 -8.62 -2.54 -0.94
N LEU A 35 -8.14 -1.46 -0.32
CA LEU A 35 -6.77 -0.97 -0.49
C LEU A 35 -5.73 -2.01 -0.04
N TYR A 36 -5.97 -2.69 1.10
CA TYR A 36 -5.07 -3.75 1.58
C TYR A 36 -5.07 -4.98 0.69
N MET A 37 -6.22 -5.35 0.11
CA MET A 37 -6.27 -6.41 -0.92
C MET A 37 -5.46 -6.03 -2.16
N ALA A 38 -5.57 -4.78 -2.62
CA ALA A 38 -4.79 -4.28 -3.75
C ALA A 38 -3.27 -4.27 -3.45
N TYR A 39 -2.85 -3.91 -2.22
CA TYR A 39 -1.46 -4.02 -1.78
C TYR A 39 -0.98 -5.47 -1.78
N ALA A 40 -1.75 -6.41 -1.25
CA ALA A 40 -1.37 -7.81 -1.22
C ALA A 40 -1.19 -8.37 -2.64
N LEU A 41 -2.07 -8.00 -3.56
CA LEU A 41 -1.95 -8.38 -4.97
C LEU A 41 -0.69 -7.79 -5.61
N ARG A 42 -0.43 -6.49 -5.41
CA ARG A 42 0.77 -5.81 -5.90
C ARG A 42 2.05 -6.44 -5.36
N GLY A 43 2.09 -6.72 -4.05
CA GLY A 43 3.22 -7.37 -3.38
C GLY A 43 3.44 -8.80 -3.88
N GLY A 44 2.37 -9.56 -4.12
CA GLY A 44 2.43 -10.89 -4.72
C GLY A 44 3.04 -10.86 -6.13
N ILE A 45 2.63 -9.91 -6.97
CA ILE A 45 3.22 -9.74 -8.30
C ILE A 45 4.70 -9.34 -8.20
N ALA A 46 5.06 -8.44 -7.27
CA ALA A 46 6.44 -8.06 -7.02
C ALA A 46 7.31 -9.28 -6.63
N ALA A 47 6.81 -10.16 -5.77
CA ALA A 47 7.48 -11.40 -5.40
C ALA A 47 7.66 -12.34 -6.59
N LEU A 48 6.64 -12.46 -7.46
CA LEU A 48 6.74 -13.26 -8.69
C LEU A 48 7.79 -12.71 -9.66
N LEU A 49 7.90 -11.38 -9.81
CA LEU A 49 8.93 -10.76 -10.64
C LEU A 49 10.34 -11.10 -10.13
N VAL A 50 10.56 -11.04 -8.81
CA VAL A 50 11.84 -11.44 -8.19
C VAL A 50 12.10 -12.94 -8.43
N THR A 51 11.09 -13.78 -8.25
CA THR A 51 11.20 -15.23 -8.46
C THR A 51 11.58 -15.54 -9.91
N MET A 52 10.92 -14.92 -10.89
CA MET A 52 11.26 -15.11 -12.31
C MET A 52 12.70 -14.66 -12.61
N ALA A 53 13.16 -13.60 -11.98
CA ALA A 53 14.55 -13.14 -12.13
C ALA A 53 15.56 -14.14 -11.56
N LEU A 54 15.25 -14.73 -10.39
CA LEU A 54 16.15 -15.70 -9.73
C LEU A 54 16.27 -17.01 -10.52
N PHE A 55 15.24 -17.43 -11.22
CA PHE A 55 15.26 -18.65 -12.03
C PHE A 55 15.62 -18.40 -13.51
N ASP A 56 16.08 -17.19 -13.81
CA ASP A 56 16.47 -16.75 -15.15
C ASP A 56 15.42 -17.10 -16.22
N ALA A 57 14.15 -16.90 -15.88
CA ALA A 57 12.98 -17.21 -16.70
C ALA A 57 12.28 -15.94 -17.26
N PRO A 58 13.01 -14.95 -17.81
CA PRO A 58 12.38 -13.84 -18.49
C PRO A 58 11.81 -14.35 -19.83
N GLY A 59 10.51 -14.26 -19.97
CA GLY A 59 9.78 -14.70 -21.14
C GLY A 59 8.51 -13.87 -21.35
N PRO A 60 7.61 -14.27 -22.25
CA PRO A 60 6.34 -13.57 -22.45
C PRO A 60 5.54 -13.37 -21.16
N GLY A 61 5.69 -14.27 -20.19
CA GLY A 61 5.09 -14.16 -18.86
C GLY A 61 5.58 -12.97 -18.05
N ALA A 62 6.85 -12.59 -18.18
CA ALA A 62 7.42 -11.43 -17.47
C ALA A 62 6.75 -10.12 -17.93
N THR A 63 6.59 -9.92 -19.23
CA THR A 63 5.90 -8.76 -19.80
C THR A 63 4.46 -8.68 -19.32
N SER A 64 3.74 -9.82 -19.32
CA SER A 64 2.38 -9.89 -18.81
C SER A 64 2.30 -9.52 -17.30
N LEU A 65 3.21 -10.04 -16.47
CA LEU A 65 3.28 -9.71 -15.04
C LEU A 65 3.58 -8.23 -14.81
N VAL A 66 4.49 -7.64 -15.58
CA VAL A 66 4.79 -6.20 -15.49
C VAL A 66 3.57 -5.38 -15.88
N THR A 67 2.85 -5.75 -16.93
CA THR A 67 1.61 -5.07 -17.34
C THR A 67 0.56 -5.12 -16.23
N ILE A 68 0.37 -6.29 -15.59
CA ILE A 68 -0.55 -6.45 -14.47
C ILE A 68 -0.06 -5.63 -13.27
N TRP A 69 1.25 -5.61 -13.01
CA TRP A 69 1.83 -4.80 -11.94
C TRP A 69 1.53 -3.30 -12.15
N ILE A 70 1.67 -2.78 -13.37
CA ILE A 70 1.33 -1.39 -13.71
C ILE A 70 -0.16 -1.12 -13.43
N ALA A 71 -1.05 -1.98 -13.93
CA ALA A 71 -2.48 -1.83 -13.74
C ALA A 71 -2.88 -1.84 -12.26
N VAL A 72 -2.37 -2.81 -11.48
CA VAL A 72 -2.64 -2.88 -10.04
C VAL A 72 -2.04 -1.69 -9.29
N THR A 73 -0.84 -1.23 -9.69
CA THR A 73 -0.23 -0.03 -9.10
C THR A 73 -1.08 1.22 -9.35
N ALA A 74 -1.63 1.40 -10.55
CA ALA A 74 -2.56 2.48 -10.85
C ALA A 74 -3.82 2.42 -9.97
N VAL A 75 -4.41 1.23 -9.78
CA VAL A 75 -5.54 1.03 -8.87
C VAL A 75 -5.17 1.39 -7.43
N VAL A 76 -4.00 0.96 -6.95
CA VAL A 76 -3.50 1.29 -5.61
C VAL A 76 -3.37 2.81 -5.43
N ILE A 77 -2.81 3.52 -6.41
CA ILE A 77 -2.67 4.99 -6.37
C ILE A 77 -4.04 5.66 -6.24
N VAL A 78 -5.01 5.25 -7.06
CA VAL A 78 -6.37 5.81 -7.03
C VAL A 78 -7.05 5.54 -5.69
N LEU A 79 -7.04 4.30 -5.22
CA LEU A 79 -7.66 3.92 -3.94
C LEU A 79 -7.01 4.67 -2.78
N PHE A 80 -5.69 4.82 -2.78
CA PHE A 80 -4.98 5.55 -1.74
C PHE A 80 -5.28 7.06 -1.78
N ALA A 81 -5.37 7.66 -2.96
CA ALA A 81 -5.79 9.06 -3.11
C ALA A 81 -7.21 9.29 -2.57
N LEU A 82 -8.13 8.37 -2.86
CA LEU A 82 -9.50 8.41 -2.34
C LEU A 82 -9.54 8.23 -0.81
N GLU A 83 -8.68 7.37 -0.25
CA GLU A 83 -8.53 7.19 1.20
C GLU A 83 -8.06 8.48 1.88
N ILE A 84 -7.03 9.12 1.35
CA ILE A 84 -6.54 10.43 1.82
C ILE A 84 -7.65 11.48 1.73
N GLN A 85 -8.32 11.57 0.57
CA GLN A 85 -9.40 12.54 0.37
C GLN A 85 -10.55 12.30 1.35
N GLY A 86 -10.97 11.05 1.53
CA GLY A 86 -12.00 10.68 2.51
C GLY A 86 -11.63 11.07 3.93
N ALA A 87 -10.37 10.86 4.34
CA ALA A 87 -9.88 11.26 5.66
C ALA A 87 -9.83 12.80 5.83
N LEU A 88 -9.54 13.55 4.77
CA LEU A 88 -9.48 15.02 4.80
C LEU A 88 -10.89 15.65 4.81
N THR A 89 -11.85 15.06 4.10
CA THR A 89 -13.21 15.61 3.94
C THR A 89 -14.22 15.06 4.92
N GLY A 90 -13.99 13.86 5.49
CA GLY A 90 -14.92 13.12 6.34
C GLY A 90 -15.22 13.73 7.73
N GLY A 91 -14.76 14.95 8.03
CA GLY A 91 -15.10 15.69 9.24
C GLY A 91 -14.39 15.22 10.53
N ASN A 92 -13.69 14.08 10.52
CA ASN A 92 -13.02 13.56 11.70
C ASN A 92 -11.64 14.23 11.91
N PRO A 93 -11.42 14.97 13.01
CA PRO A 93 -10.16 15.69 13.24
C PRO A 93 -8.96 14.75 13.46
N ALA A 94 -9.16 13.55 14.01
CA ALA A 94 -8.08 12.59 14.21
C ALA A 94 -7.63 11.99 12.87
N ALA A 95 -8.56 11.66 11.96
CA ALA A 95 -8.22 11.19 10.62
C ALA A 95 -7.44 12.25 9.82
N ARG A 96 -7.88 13.52 9.89
CA ARG A 96 -7.14 14.63 9.26
C ARG A 96 -5.72 14.80 9.81
N ARG A 97 -5.55 14.66 11.13
CA ARG A 97 -4.22 14.72 11.77
C ARG A 97 -3.34 13.56 11.31
N SER A 98 -3.89 12.33 11.19
CA SER A 98 -3.16 11.18 10.67
C SER A 98 -2.63 11.44 9.26
N VAL A 99 -3.46 11.95 8.35
CA VAL A 99 -3.02 12.32 6.99
C VAL A 99 -1.95 13.43 7.02
N ARG A 100 -2.10 14.46 7.85
CA ARG A 100 -1.08 15.50 7.99
C ARG A 100 0.23 14.96 8.54
N GLU A 101 0.19 14.06 9.52
CA GLU A 101 1.40 13.42 10.07
C GLU A 101 2.12 12.59 9.00
N MET A 102 1.38 11.95 8.12
CA MET A 102 1.92 11.18 7.00
C MET A 102 2.48 12.05 5.88
N LEU A 103 1.78 13.14 5.49
CA LEU A 103 2.16 13.96 4.33
C LEU A 103 3.10 15.13 4.68
N ALA A 104 3.01 15.68 5.89
CA ALA A 104 3.75 16.88 6.31
C ALA A 104 4.35 16.78 7.72
N GLY A 105 4.17 15.66 8.40
CA GLY A 105 4.72 15.41 9.73
C GLY A 105 5.97 14.55 9.71
N ARG A 106 6.24 13.86 10.82
CA ARG A 106 7.43 13.01 11.00
C ARG A 106 7.49 11.83 10.03
N MET A 107 6.34 11.39 9.52
CA MET A 107 6.26 10.26 8.59
C MET A 107 6.47 10.68 7.13
N ALA A 108 6.50 11.97 6.82
CA ALA A 108 6.63 12.48 5.46
C ALA A 108 7.90 11.97 4.73
N VAL A 109 9.03 11.92 5.43
CA VAL A 109 10.29 11.41 4.85
C VAL A 109 10.16 9.95 4.40
N TYR A 110 9.54 9.12 5.23
CA TYR A 110 9.30 7.70 4.89
C TYR A 110 8.26 7.53 3.80
N PHE A 111 7.25 8.39 3.78
CA PHE A 111 6.23 8.37 2.74
C PHE A 111 6.79 8.81 1.39
N TYR A 112 7.41 9.98 1.31
CA TYR A 112 7.96 10.47 0.03
C TYR A 112 9.19 9.70 -0.42
N GLY A 113 10.14 9.42 0.47
CA GLY A 113 11.36 8.69 0.14
C GLY A 113 11.12 7.19 -0.05
N GLY A 114 10.44 6.55 0.90
CA GLY A 114 10.22 5.10 0.87
C GLY A 114 9.09 4.69 -0.07
N THR A 115 7.91 5.27 0.09
CA THR A 115 6.73 4.84 -0.67
C THR A 115 6.74 5.39 -2.10
N LEU A 116 6.91 6.70 -2.27
CA LEU A 116 6.83 7.32 -3.59
C LEU A 116 8.13 7.15 -4.38
N LEU A 117 9.27 7.55 -3.84
CA LEU A 117 10.52 7.50 -4.59
C LEU A 117 10.95 6.04 -4.82
N ILE A 118 11.18 5.29 -3.76
CA ILE A 118 11.67 3.90 -3.86
C ILE A 118 10.59 2.98 -4.43
N GLY A 119 9.36 3.06 -3.94
CA GLY A 119 8.31 2.11 -4.26
C GLY A 119 7.55 2.37 -5.56
N LEU A 120 7.63 3.59 -6.12
CA LEU A 120 6.89 3.96 -7.32
C LEU A 120 7.80 4.54 -8.40
N VAL A 121 8.52 5.64 -8.11
CA VAL A 121 9.30 6.36 -9.12
C VAL A 121 10.43 5.48 -9.68
N VAL A 122 11.20 4.82 -8.81
CA VAL A 122 12.31 3.95 -9.24
C VAL A 122 11.83 2.79 -10.12
N PRO A 123 10.81 1.98 -9.75
CA PRO A 123 10.29 0.93 -10.63
C PRO A 123 9.77 1.44 -11.96
N VAL A 124 9.05 2.56 -11.99
CA VAL A 124 8.54 3.18 -13.22
C VAL A 124 9.68 3.70 -14.09
N ALA A 125 10.70 4.32 -13.50
CA ALA A 125 11.87 4.79 -14.24
C ALA A 125 12.67 3.63 -14.86
N LEU A 126 12.80 2.51 -14.13
CA LEU A 126 13.44 1.30 -14.67
C LEU A 126 12.67 0.75 -15.88
N LEU A 127 11.34 0.83 -15.86
CA LEU A 127 10.50 0.40 -17.00
C LEU A 127 10.61 1.36 -18.20
N SER A 128 10.59 2.65 -17.96
CA SER A 128 10.63 3.67 -19.03
C SER A 128 11.97 3.70 -19.76
N GLY A 129 13.04 3.27 -19.10
CA GLY A 129 14.37 3.15 -19.72
C GLY A 129 14.60 1.90 -20.56
N GLN A 130 13.60 0.97 -20.64
CA GLN A 130 13.78 -0.30 -21.36
C GLN A 130 13.42 -0.15 -22.84
N ILE A 131 14.45 -0.20 -23.69
CA ILE A 131 14.32 -0.29 -25.16
C ILE A 131 14.41 -1.75 -25.59
N ALA A 132 14.93 -2.64 -24.75
CA ALA A 132 15.18 -4.08 -24.99
C ALA A 132 14.24 -4.95 -24.11
N PRO A 133 14.17 -6.25 -24.36
CA PRO A 133 13.45 -7.19 -23.50
C PRO A 133 13.86 -7.06 -22.03
N LEU A 134 12.87 -7.21 -21.13
CA LEU A 134 13.09 -7.10 -19.69
C LEU A 134 14.07 -8.18 -19.19
N GLY A 135 15.28 -7.78 -18.87
CA GLY A 135 16.29 -8.68 -18.31
C GLY A 135 16.01 -9.04 -16.85
N ALA A 136 16.57 -10.17 -16.38
CA ALA A 136 16.40 -10.65 -15.02
C ALA A 136 16.73 -9.60 -13.95
N GLY A 137 17.81 -8.83 -14.13
CA GLY A 137 18.21 -7.77 -13.20
C GLY A 137 17.17 -6.66 -13.06
N VAL A 138 16.52 -6.27 -14.16
CA VAL A 138 15.45 -5.24 -14.13
C VAL A 138 14.20 -5.78 -13.45
N LEU A 139 13.81 -7.02 -13.73
CA LEU A 139 12.66 -7.67 -13.06
C LEU A 139 12.88 -7.77 -11.55
N ALA A 140 14.07 -8.21 -11.13
CA ALA A 140 14.45 -8.27 -9.72
C ALA A 140 14.39 -6.88 -9.07
N ALA A 141 14.95 -5.86 -9.72
CA ALA A 141 14.96 -4.50 -9.19
C ALA A 141 13.53 -3.94 -9.04
N ILE A 142 12.65 -4.09 -10.06
CA ILE A 142 11.25 -3.67 -9.99
C ILE A 142 10.54 -4.36 -8.83
N GLY A 143 10.72 -5.67 -8.68
CA GLY A 143 10.09 -6.44 -7.61
C GLY A 143 10.58 -6.01 -6.23
N LEU A 144 11.90 -5.90 -6.01
CA LEU A 144 12.49 -5.50 -4.73
C LEU A 144 12.10 -4.08 -4.32
N PHE A 145 12.22 -3.11 -5.23
CA PHE A 145 11.86 -1.73 -4.94
C PHE A 145 10.34 -1.58 -4.69
N SER A 146 9.51 -2.34 -5.41
CA SER A 146 8.07 -2.38 -5.17
C SER A 146 7.74 -2.94 -3.77
N ALA A 147 8.39 -4.01 -3.35
CA ALA A 147 8.21 -4.61 -2.03
C ALA A 147 8.66 -3.65 -0.91
N LEU A 148 9.79 -2.98 -1.08
CA LEU A 148 10.26 -1.94 -0.14
C LEU A 148 9.29 -0.77 -0.06
N GLY A 149 8.78 -0.30 -1.19
CA GLY A 149 7.78 0.76 -1.22
C GLY A 149 6.49 0.39 -0.50
N GLU A 150 6.04 -0.85 -0.65
CA GLU A 150 4.87 -1.38 0.06
C GLU A 150 5.11 -1.49 1.57
N PHE A 151 6.30 -1.90 1.99
CA PHE A 151 6.68 -1.88 3.40
C PHE A 151 6.58 -0.46 3.96
N PHE A 152 7.17 0.53 3.31
CA PHE A 152 7.13 1.92 3.77
C PHE A 152 5.71 2.48 3.78
N MET A 153 4.86 2.11 2.81
CA MET A 153 3.46 2.51 2.79
C MET A 153 2.71 1.98 4.03
N LYS A 154 2.83 0.70 4.33
CA LYS A 154 2.21 0.09 5.50
C LYS A 154 2.78 0.68 6.79
N TYR A 155 4.10 0.86 6.86
CA TYR A 155 4.78 1.47 8.01
C TYR A 155 4.26 2.88 8.29
N THR A 156 4.19 3.74 7.27
CA THR A 156 3.72 5.12 7.42
C THR A 156 2.25 5.19 7.80
N THR A 157 1.40 4.34 7.20
CA THR A 157 -0.03 4.25 7.53
C THR A 157 -0.26 3.85 8.99
N ILE A 158 0.50 2.86 9.49
CA ILE A 158 0.40 2.39 10.87
C ILE A 158 0.90 3.48 11.84
N ARG A 159 2.06 4.07 11.56
CA ARG A 159 2.68 5.07 12.45
C ARG A 159 1.99 6.42 12.44
N ALA A 160 1.28 6.77 11.37
CA ALA A 160 0.48 7.98 11.28
C ALA A 160 -0.88 7.87 11.99
N GLY A 161 -1.29 6.68 12.44
CA GLY A 161 -2.56 6.47 13.13
C GLY A 161 -2.66 7.24 14.45
N ILE A 162 -3.63 8.14 14.55
CA ILE A 162 -3.89 8.94 15.75
C ILE A 162 -5.20 8.48 16.39
N TYR A 163 -5.15 8.21 17.69
CA TYR A 163 -6.32 7.83 18.48
C TYR A 163 -7.29 9.00 18.65
N LEU A 164 -8.58 8.66 18.68
CA LEU A 164 -9.59 9.61 19.13
C LEU A 164 -9.28 10.03 20.58
N PRO A 165 -9.31 11.34 20.90
CA PRO A 165 -9.16 11.78 22.27
C PRO A 165 -10.32 11.24 23.10
N LEU A 166 -10.00 10.62 24.25
CA LEU A 166 -10.99 10.22 25.24
C LEU A 166 -11.71 11.51 25.72
N ARG A 167 -12.97 11.67 25.34
CA ARG A 167 -13.80 12.73 25.95
C ARG A 167 -14.16 12.26 27.36
N PRO A 168 -13.72 12.93 28.45
CA PRO A 168 -14.24 12.64 29.75
C PRO A 168 -15.74 12.86 29.69
N ARG A 169 -16.49 11.86 30.14
CA ARG A 169 -17.95 11.93 30.26
C ARG A 169 -18.24 13.10 31.19
N GLN A 170 -18.71 14.22 30.64
CA GLN A 170 -19.20 15.31 31.48
C GLN A 170 -20.36 14.72 32.30
N LEU A 171 -20.09 14.43 33.56
CA LEU A 171 -21.13 14.14 34.53
C LEU A 171 -21.99 15.41 34.59
N ARG A 172 -23.15 15.36 33.91
CA ARG A 172 -24.20 16.36 34.10
C ARG A 172 -24.61 16.25 35.56
N HIS A 173 -24.06 17.11 36.41
CA HIS A 173 -24.66 17.36 37.71
C HIS A 173 -26.05 17.94 37.46
N ARG A 174 -27.08 17.14 37.70
CA ARG A 174 -28.48 17.59 37.89
C ARG A 174 -28.63 18.09 39.31
#